data_afaf764fea82e77c831c75f19149fddb
#
_entry.id   afaf764fea82e77c831c75f19149fddb
#
_cell.length_a   1.000
_cell.length_b   1.000
_cell.length_c   1.000
_cell.angle_alpha   90.00
_cell.angle_beta   90.00
_cell.angle_gamma   90.00
#
_symmetry.space_group_name_H-M   'P 1'
#
loop_
_entity.id
_entity.type
_entity.pdbx_description
1 polymer ?
#
loop_
_entity_poly.entity_id
_entity_poly.type
_entity_poly.pdbx_seq_one_letter_code
_entity_poly.pdbx_strand_id
1 'polypeptide(L)'
;MAKVPPTYIGIDVSKARFDMASSPCRTMKSFLNDRSGTDELVKYLCAVKPVLIVLEASGGIERALVRALVAAELPVAVANPRQVRDFAKATGKLAKTDALDAQTLARFAEAVRPALRLLPNEMTLELRALVGRRRQIIEILTAEKNRLSRASRRVQTRIQAHIDWLESELERYNEDLDEAINQSPLWREQQDLLKSVPGVGYVISRTILAELPELGCLNRKQIAALVGVAPLNWDSGLMRGRRVIWGGRAHVRTALYMAAVTASRCNPVIRDFYKRLRAAGKPANVALVASIRKLLVILNAILKHHVRWRPVVDQLD
;
A
#
# COMPACT_ATOMS: atom_id res chain seq x y z
N MET A 1 19.74 31.17 -26.73
CA MET A 1 18.40 30.65 -26.55
C MET A 1 18.08 30.54 -25.05
N ALA A 2 17.14 31.31 -24.54
CA ALA A 2 16.74 31.23 -23.14
C ALA A 2 16.20 29.81 -22.86
N LYS A 3 16.78 29.11 -21.89
CA LYS A 3 16.36 27.77 -21.46
C LYS A 3 14.98 27.90 -20.86
N VAL A 4 13.94 27.34 -21.48
CA VAL A 4 12.59 27.31 -20.91
C VAL A 4 12.69 26.63 -19.53
N PRO A 5 12.20 27.26 -18.46
CA PRO A 5 12.31 26.68 -17.12
C PRO A 5 11.56 25.35 -17.05
N PRO A 6 12.10 24.38 -16.31
CA PRO A 6 11.45 23.08 -16.15
C PRO A 6 10.06 23.25 -15.53
N THR A 7 9.03 22.68 -16.17
CA THR A 7 7.64 22.80 -15.72
C THR A 7 7.23 21.56 -14.93
N TYR A 8 6.68 21.79 -13.74
CA TYR A 8 6.11 20.77 -12.85
C TYR A 8 4.61 20.98 -12.76
N ILE A 9 3.86 19.90 -12.80
CA ILE A 9 2.40 19.95 -12.81
C ILE A 9 1.84 19.27 -11.56
N GLY A 10 0.86 19.92 -10.92
CA GLY A 10 0.02 19.32 -9.89
C GLY A 10 -1.41 19.22 -10.39
N ILE A 11 -2.05 18.09 -10.19
CA ILE A 11 -3.44 17.87 -10.57
C ILE A 11 -4.21 17.37 -9.35
N ASP A 12 -5.20 18.16 -8.91
CA ASP A 12 -6.21 17.72 -7.97
C ASP A 12 -7.37 17.09 -8.73
N VAL A 13 -7.83 15.92 -8.27
CA VAL A 13 -8.83 15.09 -8.96
C VAL A 13 -10.08 14.99 -8.10
N SER A 14 -11.16 15.59 -8.55
CA SER A 14 -12.50 15.45 -7.99
C SER A 14 -13.40 14.58 -8.88
N LYS A 15 -14.60 14.25 -8.40
CA LYS A 15 -15.58 13.51 -9.21
C LYS A 15 -16.02 14.27 -10.46
N ALA A 16 -16.04 15.61 -10.41
CA ALA A 16 -16.57 16.45 -11.46
C ALA A 16 -15.48 17.01 -12.39
N ARG A 17 -14.26 17.23 -11.88
CA ARG A 17 -13.23 18.00 -12.60
C ARG A 17 -11.82 17.62 -12.19
N PHE A 18 -10.89 17.98 -13.06
CA PHE A 18 -9.44 18.02 -12.80
C PHE A 18 -9.01 19.46 -12.68
N ASP A 19 -8.49 19.87 -11.55
CA ASP A 19 -7.89 21.17 -11.36
C ASP A 19 -6.36 21.04 -11.46
N MET A 20 -5.79 21.69 -12.47
CA MET A 20 -4.36 21.60 -12.81
C MET A 20 -3.69 22.94 -12.48
N ALA A 21 -2.51 22.86 -11.85
CA ALA A 21 -1.61 23.99 -11.68
C ALA A 21 -0.20 23.66 -12.16
N SER A 22 0.56 24.69 -12.57
CA SER A 22 1.96 24.56 -12.93
C SER A 22 2.90 25.32 -11.99
N SER A 23 4.13 24.85 -11.84
CA SER A 23 5.23 25.53 -11.16
C SER A 23 6.45 25.54 -12.11
N PRO A 24 7.21 26.64 -12.23
CA PRO A 24 7.09 27.92 -11.52
C PRO A 24 6.05 28.88 -12.13
N CYS A 25 5.53 28.64 -13.34
CA CYS A 25 4.73 29.59 -14.12
C CYS A 25 3.34 29.92 -13.53
N ARG A 26 2.86 29.15 -12.53
CA ARG A 26 1.57 29.33 -11.85
C ARG A 26 0.35 29.36 -12.79
N THR A 27 0.43 28.72 -13.94
CA THR A 27 -0.73 28.57 -14.81
C THR A 27 -1.75 27.66 -14.13
N MET A 28 -3.02 28.03 -14.18
CA MET A 28 -4.13 27.21 -13.68
C MET A 28 -5.10 26.92 -14.79
N LYS A 29 -5.58 25.67 -14.87
CA LYS A 29 -6.62 25.23 -15.78
C LYS A 29 -7.50 24.20 -15.09
N SER A 30 -8.76 24.13 -15.52
CA SER A 30 -9.70 23.11 -15.06
C SER A 30 -10.31 22.40 -16.26
N PHE A 31 -10.46 21.08 -16.14
CA PHE A 31 -11.01 20.19 -17.16
C PHE A 31 -12.12 19.34 -16.53
N LEU A 32 -13.08 18.89 -17.31
CA LEU A 32 -14.11 17.96 -16.81
C LEU A 32 -13.52 16.58 -16.54
N ASN A 33 -14.00 15.91 -15.51
CA ASN A 33 -13.61 14.52 -15.24
C ASN A 33 -14.48 13.54 -16.04
N ASP A 34 -14.36 13.65 -17.38
CA ASP A 34 -14.95 12.75 -18.35
C ASP A 34 -13.91 12.40 -19.42
N ARG A 35 -14.33 11.68 -20.46
CA ARG A 35 -13.44 11.27 -21.54
C ARG A 35 -12.89 12.47 -22.31
N SER A 36 -13.75 13.44 -22.63
CA SER A 36 -13.36 14.64 -23.39
C SER A 36 -12.34 15.47 -22.61
N GLY A 37 -12.62 15.79 -21.34
CA GLY A 37 -11.70 16.56 -20.51
C GLY A 37 -10.40 15.84 -20.23
N THR A 38 -10.41 14.50 -20.15
CA THR A 38 -9.18 13.68 -20.06
C THR A 38 -8.35 13.85 -21.33
N ASP A 39 -8.95 13.72 -22.52
CA ASP A 39 -8.25 13.84 -23.81
C ASP A 39 -7.69 15.27 -23.99
N GLU A 40 -8.44 16.30 -23.62
CA GLU A 40 -7.98 17.70 -23.64
C GLU A 40 -6.78 17.93 -22.72
N LEU A 41 -6.85 17.43 -21.50
CA LEU A 41 -5.77 17.55 -20.53
C LEU A 41 -4.51 16.84 -21.00
N VAL A 42 -4.63 15.60 -21.50
CA VAL A 42 -3.50 14.83 -22.04
C VAL A 42 -2.87 15.57 -23.22
N LYS A 43 -3.67 16.04 -24.18
CA LYS A 43 -3.19 16.82 -25.33
C LYS A 43 -2.45 18.09 -24.90
N TYR A 44 -2.97 18.81 -23.93
CA TYR A 44 -2.32 19.97 -23.36
C TYR A 44 -0.98 19.64 -22.72
N LEU A 45 -0.92 18.57 -21.91
CA LEU A 45 0.30 18.17 -21.20
C LEU A 45 1.37 17.62 -22.15
N CYS A 46 0.98 16.94 -23.24
CA CYS A 46 1.90 16.52 -24.30
C CYS A 46 2.57 17.72 -25.00
N ALA A 47 1.85 18.84 -25.16
CA ALA A 47 2.41 20.07 -25.73
C ALA A 47 3.34 20.80 -24.73
N VAL A 48 3.01 20.79 -23.43
CA VAL A 48 3.79 21.44 -22.37
C VAL A 48 5.08 20.67 -22.07
N LYS A 49 5.09 19.34 -22.21
CA LYS A 49 6.22 18.43 -21.90
C LYS A 49 6.75 18.63 -20.47
N PRO A 50 5.94 18.42 -19.44
CA PRO A 50 6.35 18.65 -18.06
C PRO A 50 7.44 17.67 -17.64
N VAL A 51 8.30 18.11 -16.71
CA VAL A 51 9.32 17.26 -16.07
C VAL A 51 8.70 16.22 -15.15
N LEU A 52 7.61 16.59 -14.49
CA LEU A 52 6.89 15.70 -13.58
C LEU A 52 5.46 16.19 -13.39
N ILE A 53 4.53 15.25 -13.40
CA ILE A 53 3.12 15.43 -13.05
C ILE A 53 2.86 14.72 -11.73
N VAL A 54 2.29 15.41 -10.76
CA VAL A 54 1.92 14.83 -9.47
C VAL A 54 0.43 14.94 -9.23
N LEU A 55 -0.19 13.81 -8.90
CA LEU A 55 -1.57 13.72 -8.42
C LEU A 55 -1.58 13.24 -6.98
N GLU A 56 -2.64 13.57 -6.24
CA GLU A 56 -2.90 12.99 -4.93
C GLU A 56 -3.74 11.70 -5.08
N ALA A 57 -3.46 10.68 -4.25
CA ALA A 57 -4.28 9.47 -4.19
C ALA A 57 -5.66 9.81 -3.59
N SER A 58 -6.72 9.77 -4.38
CA SER A 58 -8.11 10.17 -4.02
C SER A 58 -9.06 8.98 -3.93
N GLY A 59 -8.56 7.83 -3.44
CA GLY A 59 -9.41 6.64 -3.28
C GLY A 59 -9.74 5.90 -4.58
N GLY A 60 -9.03 6.22 -5.67
CA GLY A 60 -9.14 5.54 -6.96
C GLY A 60 -9.79 6.36 -8.07
N ILE A 61 -10.34 7.53 -7.77
CA ILE A 61 -10.91 8.44 -8.78
C ILE A 61 -9.83 8.90 -9.77
N GLU A 62 -8.60 9.06 -9.30
CA GLU A 62 -7.42 9.45 -10.07
C GLU A 62 -6.97 8.39 -11.10
N ARG A 63 -7.38 7.13 -10.95
CA ARG A 63 -6.80 6.00 -11.71
C ARG A 63 -7.01 6.10 -13.22
N ALA A 64 -8.19 6.56 -13.66
CA ALA A 64 -8.50 6.69 -15.08
C ALA A 64 -7.58 7.72 -15.75
N LEU A 65 -7.43 8.89 -15.12
CA LEU A 65 -6.53 9.94 -15.60
C LEU A 65 -5.08 9.47 -15.59
N VAL A 66 -4.62 8.85 -14.50
CA VAL A 66 -3.23 8.35 -14.39
C VAL A 66 -2.93 7.34 -15.48
N ARG A 67 -3.87 6.44 -15.83
CA ARG A 67 -3.72 5.52 -16.96
C ARG A 67 -3.57 6.25 -18.30
N ALA A 68 -4.40 7.25 -18.55
CA ALA A 68 -4.36 8.05 -19.79
C ALA A 68 -3.01 8.80 -19.92
N LEU A 69 -2.54 9.41 -18.83
CA LEU A 69 -1.26 10.11 -18.80
C LEU A 69 -0.06 9.18 -19.03
N VAL A 70 -0.08 7.98 -18.43
CA VAL A 70 1.00 6.98 -18.63
C VAL A 70 0.96 6.39 -20.04
N ALA A 71 -0.24 6.14 -20.60
CA ALA A 71 -0.39 5.71 -22.00
C ALA A 71 0.16 6.75 -23.00
N ALA A 72 0.15 8.03 -22.62
CA ALA A 72 0.77 9.13 -23.38
C ALA A 72 2.26 9.34 -23.02
N GLU A 73 2.90 8.38 -22.35
CA GLU A 73 4.33 8.42 -21.92
C GLU A 73 4.71 9.65 -21.07
N LEU A 74 3.74 10.26 -20.37
CA LEU A 74 3.99 11.41 -19.52
C LEU A 74 4.53 10.96 -18.15
N PRO A 75 5.45 11.74 -17.53
CA PRO A 75 6.09 11.40 -16.27
C PRO A 75 5.13 11.66 -15.09
N VAL A 76 4.46 10.64 -14.60
CA VAL A 76 3.40 10.73 -13.59
C VAL A 76 3.80 10.07 -12.27
N ALA A 77 3.58 10.76 -11.15
CA ALA A 77 3.70 10.21 -9.82
C ALA A 77 2.42 10.46 -9.00
N VAL A 78 1.95 9.42 -8.29
CA VAL A 78 0.83 9.55 -7.35
C VAL A 78 1.39 9.70 -5.95
N ALA A 79 1.14 10.86 -5.34
CA ALA A 79 1.62 11.22 -4.01
C ALA A 79 0.69 10.72 -2.90
N ASN A 80 1.28 10.48 -1.75
CA ASN A 80 0.50 10.17 -0.55
C ASN A 80 -0.15 11.46 -0.01
N PRO A 81 -1.48 11.49 0.21
CA PRO A 81 -2.20 12.65 0.73
C PRO A 81 -1.58 13.26 1.98
N ARG A 82 -1.06 12.42 2.86
CA ARG A 82 -0.41 12.89 4.08
C ARG A 82 0.87 13.67 3.80
N GLN A 83 1.71 13.20 2.87
CA GLN A 83 2.95 13.90 2.50
C GLN A 83 2.66 15.26 1.89
N VAL A 84 1.66 15.35 1.01
CA VAL A 84 1.24 16.62 0.39
C VAL A 84 0.70 17.58 1.46
N ARG A 85 -0.12 17.09 2.39
CA ARG A 85 -0.65 17.90 3.51
C ARG A 85 0.44 18.37 4.47
N ASP A 86 1.40 17.52 4.81
CA ASP A 86 2.53 17.89 5.68
C ASP A 86 3.43 18.94 5.00
N PHE A 87 3.64 18.81 3.68
CA PHE A 87 4.34 19.81 2.87
C PHE A 87 3.57 21.14 2.81
N ALA A 88 2.25 21.12 2.64
CA ALA A 88 1.40 22.32 2.67
C ALA A 88 1.54 23.06 4.01
N LYS A 89 1.47 22.34 5.13
CA LYS A 89 1.68 22.90 6.47
C LYS A 89 3.08 23.50 6.64
N ALA A 90 4.11 22.77 6.23
CA ALA A 90 5.51 23.22 6.31
C ALA A 90 5.77 24.49 5.48
N THR A 91 4.98 24.70 4.40
CA THR A 91 5.05 25.91 3.55
C THR A 91 4.05 27.02 3.94
N GLY A 92 3.43 26.90 5.13
CA GLY A 92 2.51 27.90 5.68
C GLY A 92 1.11 27.94 5.05
N LYS A 93 0.74 26.93 4.23
CA LYS A 93 -0.57 26.85 3.60
C LYS A 93 -1.52 26.03 4.47
N LEU A 94 -2.41 26.70 5.19
CA LEU A 94 -3.40 26.08 6.08
C LEU A 94 -4.79 25.98 5.46
N ALA A 95 -5.12 26.86 4.50
CA ALA A 95 -6.40 26.85 3.81
C ALA A 95 -6.48 25.70 2.80
N LYS A 96 -7.67 25.11 2.66
CA LYS A 96 -7.96 24.01 1.73
C LYS A 96 -9.00 24.47 0.70
N THR A 97 -8.59 24.54 -0.58
CA THR A 97 -9.49 24.67 -1.74
C THR A 97 -8.86 23.90 -2.89
N ASP A 98 -9.66 23.36 -3.82
CA ASP A 98 -9.19 22.55 -4.95
C ASP A 98 -8.08 23.27 -5.76
N ALA A 99 -8.22 24.57 -5.97
CA ALA A 99 -7.20 25.39 -6.65
C ALA A 99 -5.88 25.50 -5.85
N LEU A 100 -5.94 25.63 -4.52
CA LEU A 100 -4.77 25.66 -3.65
C LEU A 100 -4.14 24.27 -3.56
N ASP A 101 -4.94 23.21 -3.63
CA ASP A 101 -4.48 21.83 -3.59
C ASP A 101 -3.70 21.50 -4.87
N ALA A 102 -4.18 21.88 -6.07
CA ALA A 102 -3.43 21.74 -7.32
C ALA A 102 -2.10 22.52 -7.31
N GLN A 103 -2.10 23.78 -6.82
CA GLN A 103 -0.87 24.58 -6.67
C GLN A 103 0.11 23.96 -5.67
N THR A 104 -0.40 23.39 -4.59
CA THR A 104 0.42 22.71 -3.59
C THR A 104 1.08 21.46 -4.18
N LEU A 105 0.32 20.70 -4.97
CA LEU A 105 0.82 19.53 -5.70
C LEU A 105 1.91 19.91 -6.72
N ALA A 106 1.74 21.02 -7.46
CA ALA A 106 2.76 21.48 -8.40
C ALA A 106 4.06 21.88 -7.69
N ARG A 107 3.95 22.60 -6.56
CA ARG A 107 5.13 22.93 -5.72
C ARG A 107 5.76 21.71 -5.08
N PHE A 108 4.95 20.75 -4.65
CA PHE A 108 5.43 19.47 -4.13
C PHE A 108 6.19 18.69 -5.21
N ALA A 109 5.69 18.69 -6.44
CA ALA A 109 6.36 18.08 -7.58
C ALA A 109 7.74 18.68 -7.82
N GLU A 110 7.86 20.01 -7.76
CA GLU A 110 9.11 20.74 -7.96
C GLU A 110 10.12 20.50 -6.83
N ALA A 111 9.67 20.62 -5.57
CA ALA A 111 10.55 20.58 -4.40
C ALA A 111 10.95 19.15 -3.99
N VAL A 112 9.99 18.20 -4.00
CA VAL A 112 10.19 16.84 -3.47
C VAL A 112 10.61 15.87 -4.56
N ARG A 113 10.13 16.07 -5.80
CA ARG A 113 10.39 15.21 -6.97
C ARG A 113 10.15 13.74 -6.66
N PRO A 114 8.92 13.36 -6.29
CA PRO A 114 8.62 11.97 -5.97
C PRO A 114 8.97 11.04 -7.12
N ALA A 115 9.52 9.88 -6.80
CA ALA A 115 9.89 8.89 -7.80
C ALA A 115 8.66 8.40 -8.59
N LEU A 116 8.84 8.25 -9.90
CA LEU A 116 7.84 7.62 -10.77
C LEU A 116 7.63 6.18 -10.29
N ARG A 117 6.37 5.80 -10.09
CA ARG A 117 6.00 4.43 -9.75
C ARG A 117 5.30 3.82 -10.96
N LEU A 118 5.73 2.64 -11.33
CA LEU A 118 5.01 1.84 -12.32
C LEU A 118 3.57 1.64 -11.83
N LEU A 119 2.61 1.92 -12.68
CA LEU A 119 1.21 1.60 -12.40
C LEU A 119 1.06 0.08 -12.32
N PRO A 120 0.29 -0.41 -11.35
CA PRO A 120 -0.12 -1.81 -11.37
C PRO A 120 -0.88 -2.09 -12.68
N ASN A 121 -0.57 -3.22 -13.31
CA ASN A 121 -1.35 -3.68 -14.45
C ASN A 121 -2.80 -4.01 -14.02
N GLU A 122 -3.68 -4.18 -15.00
CA GLU A 122 -5.11 -4.41 -14.75
C GLU A 122 -5.36 -5.64 -13.88
N MET A 123 -4.66 -6.73 -14.13
CA MET A 123 -4.71 -7.94 -13.31
C MET A 123 -4.35 -7.67 -11.83
N THR A 124 -3.30 -6.88 -11.58
CA THR A 124 -2.92 -6.50 -10.20
C THR A 124 -3.99 -5.63 -9.53
N LEU A 125 -4.67 -4.77 -10.29
CA LEU A 125 -5.77 -3.95 -9.77
C LEU A 125 -6.98 -4.82 -9.43
N GLU A 126 -7.30 -5.80 -10.25
CA GLU A 126 -8.35 -6.78 -10.01
C GLU A 126 -8.05 -7.63 -8.77
N LEU A 127 -6.86 -8.21 -8.69
CA LEU A 127 -6.43 -8.95 -7.50
C LEU A 127 -6.54 -8.11 -6.21
N ARG A 128 -6.17 -6.82 -6.29
CA ARG A 128 -6.35 -5.89 -5.16
C ARG A 128 -7.81 -5.67 -4.81
N ALA A 129 -8.68 -5.56 -5.79
CA ALA A 129 -10.11 -5.39 -5.57
C ALA A 129 -10.69 -6.62 -4.86
N LEU A 130 -10.36 -7.83 -5.32
CA LEU A 130 -10.79 -9.10 -4.71
C LEU A 130 -10.28 -9.24 -3.26
N VAL A 131 -8.98 -9.01 -3.02
CA VAL A 131 -8.39 -9.04 -1.65
C VAL A 131 -9.04 -8.00 -0.75
N GLY A 132 -9.27 -6.79 -1.27
CA GLY A 132 -9.94 -5.71 -0.55
C GLY A 132 -11.38 -6.07 -0.17
N ARG A 133 -12.15 -6.62 -1.11
CA ARG A 133 -13.54 -7.04 -0.87
C ARG A 133 -13.63 -8.19 0.11
N ARG A 134 -12.79 -9.21 -0.05
CA ARG A 134 -12.69 -10.31 0.91
C ARG A 134 -12.47 -9.81 2.33
N ARG A 135 -11.59 -8.85 2.54
CA ARG A 135 -11.34 -8.24 3.85
C ARG A 135 -12.59 -7.54 4.39
N GLN A 136 -13.29 -6.76 3.58
CA GLN A 136 -14.54 -6.10 3.98
C GLN A 136 -15.59 -7.12 4.43
N ILE A 137 -15.75 -8.25 3.72
CA ILE A 137 -16.67 -9.32 4.11
C ILE A 137 -16.29 -9.88 5.49
N ILE A 138 -15.01 -10.12 5.75
CA ILE A 138 -14.54 -10.60 7.06
C ILE A 138 -14.83 -9.59 8.18
N GLU A 139 -14.66 -8.29 7.92
CA GLU A 139 -14.98 -7.22 8.87
C GLU A 139 -16.48 -7.20 9.20
N ILE A 140 -17.35 -7.31 8.17
CA ILE A 140 -18.81 -7.38 8.33
C ILE A 140 -19.19 -8.65 9.09
N LEU A 141 -18.67 -9.80 8.69
CA LEU A 141 -18.91 -11.09 9.32
C LEU A 141 -18.54 -11.08 10.81
N THR A 142 -17.40 -10.49 11.14
CA THR A 142 -16.97 -10.34 12.54
C THR A 142 -17.93 -9.46 13.33
N ALA A 143 -18.40 -8.37 12.73
CA ALA A 143 -19.37 -7.48 13.36
C ALA A 143 -20.71 -8.18 13.58
N GLU A 144 -21.20 -8.97 12.60
CA GLU A 144 -22.46 -9.73 12.75
C GLU A 144 -22.33 -10.83 13.80
N LYS A 145 -21.23 -11.57 13.85
CA LYS A 145 -20.99 -12.57 14.91
C LYS A 145 -20.99 -11.95 16.31
N ASN A 146 -20.40 -10.76 16.46
CA ASN A 146 -20.44 -10.02 17.71
C ASN A 146 -21.86 -9.52 18.06
N ARG A 147 -22.68 -9.14 17.09
CA ARG A 147 -24.07 -8.76 17.29
C ARG A 147 -24.93 -9.96 17.69
N LEU A 148 -24.72 -11.11 17.03
CA LEU A 148 -25.47 -12.35 17.30
C LEU A 148 -25.41 -12.72 18.79
N SER A 149 -24.24 -12.62 19.41
CA SER A 149 -24.05 -12.98 20.81
C SER A 149 -24.85 -12.12 21.82
N ARG A 150 -25.32 -10.94 21.38
CA ARG A 150 -26.02 -9.95 22.22
C ARG A 150 -27.47 -9.73 21.77
N ALA A 151 -27.90 -10.33 20.66
CA ALA A 151 -29.20 -10.10 20.07
C ALA A 151 -30.32 -10.85 20.79
N SER A 152 -31.55 -10.31 20.81
CA SER A 152 -32.70 -11.00 21.27
C SER A 152 -33.06 -12.16 20.33
N ARG A 153 -33.69 -13.21 20.86
CA ARG A 153 -34.03 -14.46 20.13
C ARG A 153 -34.76 -14.21 18.81
N ARG A 154 -35.62 -13.20 18.76
CA ARG A 154 -36.39 -12.83 17.56
C ARG A 154 -35.51 -12.27 16.43
N VAL A 155 -34.39 -11.63 16.77
CA VAL A 155 -33.48 -10.98 15.83
C VAL A 155 -32.31 -11.92 15.42
N GLN A 156 -31.96 -12.87 16.30
CA GLN A 156 -30.86 -13.83 16.07
C GLN A 156 -31.01 -14.59 14.74
N THR A 157 -32.24 -15.07 14.41
CA THR A 157 -32.46 -15.82 13.17
C THR A 157 -32.09 -15.02 11.92
N ARG A 158 -32.37 -13.70 11.90
CA ARG A 158 -32.06 -12.86 10.75
C ARG A 158 -30.58 -12.54 10.69
N ILE A 159 -29.94 -12.34 11.83
CA ILE A 159 -28.48 -12.15 11.91
C ILE A 159 -27.77 -13.41 11.45
N GLN A 160 -28.24 -14.59 11.88
CA GLN A 160 -27.66 -15.88 11.47
C GLN A 160 -27.75 -16.06 9.95
N ALA A 161 -28.90 -15.81 9.35
CA ALA A 161 -29.06 -15.90 7.90
C ALA A 161 -28.12 -14.97 7.13
N HIS A 162 -27.86 -13.76 7.67
CA HIS A 162 -26.88 -12.85 7.09
C HIS A 162 -25.43 -13.36 7.26
N ILE A 163 -25.12 -13.97 8.40
CA ILE A 163 -23.81 -14.63 8.62
C ILE A 163 -23.59 -15.75 7.61
N ASP A 164 -24.58 -16.63 7.43
CA ASP A 164 -24.52 -17.78 6.51
C ASP A 164 -24.30 -17.30 5.06
N TRP A 165 -24.99 -16.23 4.65
CA TRP A 165 -24.78 -15.62 3.35
C TRP A 165 -23.38 -15.02 3.20
N LEU A 166 -22.89 -14.29 4.22
CA LEU A 166 -21.52 -13.72 4.21
C LEU A 166 -20.43 -14.80 4.15
N GLU A 167 -20.65 -15.93 4.83
CA GLU A 167 -19.73 -17.07 4.79
C GLU A 167 -19.68 -17.70 3.39
N SER A 168 -20.86 -17.87 2.75
CA SER A 168 -20.93 -18.34 1.35
C SER A 168 -20.23 -17.37 0.38
N GLU A 169 -20.46 -16.07 0.53
CA GLU A 169 -19.78 -15.07 -0.29
C GLU A 169 -18.25 -15.08 -0.06
N LEU A 170 -17.80 -15.28 1.18
CA LEU A 170 -16.38 -15.38 1.48
C LEU A 170 -15.71 -16.55 0.76
N GLU A 171 -16.39 -17.69 0.64
CA GLU A 171 -15.91 -18.84 -0.12
C GLU A 171 -15.79 -18.52 -1.62
N ARG A 172 -16.81 -17.91 -2.22
CA ARG A 172 -16.76 -17.47 -3.63
C ARG A 172 -15.58 -16.55 -3.90
N TYR A 173 -15.34 -15.54 -3.03
CA TYR A 173 -14.16 -14.66 -3.17
C TYR A 173 -12.83 -15.40 -2.97
N ASN A 174 -12.80 -16.49 -2.21
CA ASN A 174 -11.60 -17.32 -2.12
C ASN A 174 -11.35 -18.09 -3.43
N GLU A 175 -12.42 -18.59 -4.08
CA GLU A 175 -12.35 -19.25 -5.38
C GLU A 175 -11.90 -18.29 -6.49
N ASP A 176 -12.51 -17.10 -6.56
CA ASP A 176 -12.11 -16.03 -7.50
C ASP A 176 -10.63 -15.66 -7.35
N LEU A 177 -10.15 -15.59 -6.10
CA LEU A 177 -8.74 -15.31 -5.81
C LEU A 177 -7.81 -16.45 -6.24
N ASP A 178 -8.25 -17.71 -6.09
CA ASP A 178 -7.49 -18.87 -6.57
C ASP A 178 -7.44 -18.87 -8.09
N GLU A 179 -8.54 -18.59 -8.76
CA GLU A 179 -8.59 -18.50 -10.20
C GLU A 179 -7.70 -17.39 -10.73
N ALA A 180 -7.80 -16.17 -10.20
CA ALA A 180 -6.98 -15.03 -10.60
C ALA A 180 -5.47 -15.31 -10.45
N ILE A 181 -5.06 -15.99 -9.38
CA ILE A 181 -3.66 -16.37 -9.18
C ILE A 181 -3.24 -17.48 -10.13
N ASN A 182 -4.12 -18.47 -10.36
CA ASN A 182 -3.84 -19.59 -11.25
C ASN A 182 -3.72 -19.19 -12.72
N GLN A 183 -4.37 -18.11 -13.14
CA GLN A 183 -4.25 -17.55 -14.48
C GLN A 183 -2.88 -16.91 -14.74
N SER A 184 -2.12 -16.54 -13.70
CA SER A 184 -0.79 -15.95 -13.82
C SER A 184 0.31 -16.93 -13.36
N PRO A 185 1.13 -17.48 -14.28
CA PRO A 185 2.25 -18.34 -13.90
C PRO A 185 3.21 -17.66 -12.91
N LEU A 186 3.45 -16.36 -13.08
CA LEU A 186 4.28 -15.56 -12.19
C LEU A 186 3.72 -15.50 -10.77
N TRP A 187 2.42 -15.25 -10.62
CA TRP A 187 1.80 -15.17 -9.28
C TRP A 187 1.73 -16.54 -8.60
N ARG A 188 1.52 -17.62 -9.35
CA ARG A 188 1.61 -18.99 -8.80
C ARG A 188 2.98 -19.27 -8.23
N GLU A 189 4.03 -19.00 -9.01
CA GLU A 189 5.42 -19.17 -8.57
C GLU A 189 5.70 -18.33 -7.32
N GLN A 190 5.36 -17.05 -7.35
CA GLN A 190 5.56 -16.14 -6.21
C GLN A 190 4.76 -16.58 -4.97
N GLN A 191 3.52 -17.04 -5.15
CA GLN A 191 2.71 -17.56 -4.05
C GLN A 191 3.35 -18.81 -3.41
N ASP A 192 3.84 -19.74 -4.23
CA ASP A 192 4.49 -20.95 -3.77
C ASP A 192 5.81 -20.67 -3.04
N LEU A 193 6.57 -19.68 -3.53
CA LEU A 193 7.76 -19.19 -2.85
C LEU A 193 7.43 -18.60 -1.48
N LEU A 194 6.42 -17.73 -1.39
CA LEU A 194 5.98 -17.11 -0.14
C LEU A 194 5.45 -18.15 0.85
N LYS A 195 4.64 -19.12 0.38
CA LYS A 195 4.07 -20.21 1.20
C LYS A 195 5.12 -21.19 1.69
N SER A 196 6.29 -21.26 1.06
CA SER A 196 7.38 -22.08 1.56
C SER A 196 7.86 -21.67 2.95
N VAL A 197 7.58 -20.43 3.38
CA VAL A 197 7.95 -19.90 4.70
C VAL A 197 6.93 -20.33 5.76
N PRO A 198 7.31 -21.11 6.78
CA PRO A 198 6.41 -21.50 7.86
C PRO A 198 5.81 -20.28 8.55
N GLY A 199 4.46 -20.24 8.63
CA GLY A 199 3.69 -19.10 9.14
C GLY A 199 3.11 -18.20 8.05
N VAL A 200 3.40 -18.46 6.78
CA VAL A 200 2.82 -17.74 5.63
C VAL A 200 1.89 -18.68 4.86
N GLY A 201 0.59 -18.48 5.03
CA GLY A 201 -0.45 -19.22 4.31
C GLY A 201 -1.02 -18.45 3.12
N TYR A 202 -2.09 -18.97 2.53
CA TYR A 202 -2.76 -18.40 1.35
C TYR A 202 -3.20 -16.94 1.56
N VAL A 203 -3.82 -16.63 2.69
CA VAL A 203 -4.31 -15.27 2.98
C VAL A 203 -3.16 -14.27 2.98
N ILE A 204 -2.04 -14.62 3.61
CA ILE A 204 -0.87 -13.74 3.71
C ILE A 204 -0.20 -13.57 2.34
N SER A 205 0.03 -14.67 1.61
CA SER A 205 0.67 -14.63 0.30
C SER A 205 -0.16 -13.82 -0.71
N ARG A 206 -1.48 -14.02 -0.76
CA ARG A 206 -2.41 -13.23 -1.61
C ARG A 206 -2.40 -11.75 -1.26
N THR A 207 -2.45 -11.42 0.04
CA THR A 207 -2.36 -10.02 0.49
C THR A 207 -1.04 -9.37 0.07
N ILE A 208 0.07 -10.10 0.18
CA ILE A 208 1.39 -9.61 -0.24
C ILE A 208 1.43 -9.39 -1.76
N LEU A 209 0.99 -10.35 -2.55
CA LEU A 209 0.98 -10.24 -4.02
C LEU A 209 0.12 -9.05 -4.50
N ALA A 210 -1.05 -8.87 -3.90
CA ALA A 210 -1.96 -7.79 -4.25
C ALA A 210 -1.48 -6.42 -3.76
N GLU A 211 -1.06 -6.31 -2.50
CA GLU A 211 -0.84 -5.03 -1.83
C GLU A 211 0.63 -4.64 -1.65
N LEU A 212 1.59 -5.52 -1.98
CA LEU A 212 3.03 -5.25 -1.85
C LEU A 212 3.83 -5.71 -3.08
N PRO A 213 3.48 -5.27 -4.30
CA PRO A 213 4.17 -5.68 -5.53
C PRO A 213 5.65 -5.28 -5.59
N GLU A 214 6.09 -4.36 -4.72
CA GLU A 214 7.48 -3.95 -4.60
C GLU A 214 8.35 -4.96 -3.82
N LEU A 215 7.74 -6.02 -3.27
CA LEU A 215 8.48 -7.07 -2.56
C LEU A 215 9.40 -7.81 -3.55
N GLY A 216 10.65 -7.98 -3.18
CA GLY A 216 11.69 -8.51 -4.07
C GLY A 216 12.49 -7.43 -4.82
N CYS A 217 11.94 -6.22 -5.00
CA CYS A 217 12.60 -5.13 -5.72
C CYS A 217 13.30 -4.12 -4.80
N LEU A 218 12.77 -3.90 -3.59
CA LEU A 218 13.28 -2.92 -2.64
C LEU A 218 14.34 -3.52 -1.71
N ASN A 219 15.18 -2.64 -1.15
CA ASN A 219 16.10 -3.05 -0.10
C ASN A 219 15.37 -3.21 1.26
N ARG A 220 16.05 -3.85 2.23
CA ARG A 220 15.49 -4.15 3.56
C ARG A 220 14.99 -2.95 4.36
N LYS A 221 15.60 -1.75 4.16
CA LYS A 221 15.16 -0.53 4.84
C LYS A 221 13.93 0.06 4.17
N GLN A 222 13.93 0.13 2.85
CA GLN A 222 12.83 0.66 2.05
C GLN A 222 11.54 -0.16 2.22
N ILE A 223 11.63 -1.50 2.15
CA ILE A 223 10.45 -2.36 2.30
C ILE A 223 9.88 -2.28 3.73
N ALA A 224 10.74 -2.19 4.75
CA ALA A 224 10.30 -2.03 6.14
C ALA A 224 9.61 -0.67 6.37
N ALA A 225 10.10 0.40 5.76
CA ALA A 225 9.48 1.72 5.80
C ALA A 225 8.15 1.73 5.05
N LEU A 226 8.07 1.10 3.86
CA LEU A 226 6.86 1.01 3.04
C LEU A 226 5.72 0.29 3.77
N VAL A 227 6.03 -0.78 4.50
CA VAL A 227 5.06 -1.52 5.33
C VAL A 227 4.78 -0.80 6.66
N GLY A 228 5.66 0.11 7.09
CA GLY A 228 5.53 0.83 8.36
C GLY A 228 5.95 0.00 9.57
N VAL A 229 6.97 -0.86 9.42
CA VAL A 229 7.57 -1.65 10.51
C VAL A 229 9.02 -1.23 10.80
N ALA A 230 9.49 -0.17 10.18
CA ALA A 230 10.74 0.46 10.53
C ALA A 230 10.55 1.28 11.82
N PRO A 231 11.36 1.09 12.87
CA PRO A 231 11.27 1.91 14.06
C PRO A 231 11.75 3.33 13.75
N LEU A 232 10.96 4.31 14.15
CA LEU A 232 11.31 5.73 14.09
C LEU A 232 12.00 6.15 15.38
N ASN A 233 13.07 6.90 15.24
CA ASN A 233 13.82 7.47 16.34
C ASN A 233 13.21 8.83 16.71
N TRP A 234 13.07 9.09 18.00
CA TRP A 234 12.66 10.36 18.56
C TRP A 234 13.75 10.79 19.57
N ASP A 235 14.96 10.99 19.07
CA ASP A 235 16.10 11.37 19.89
C ASP A 235 16.37 12.86 19.72
N SER A 236 16.62 13.58 20.81
CA SER A 236 17.03 14.98 20.78
C SER A 236 18.09 15.23 21.89
N GLY A 237 19.26 15.69 21.52
CA GLY A 237 20.37 15.89 22.44
C GLY A 237 20.70 14.60 23.22
N LEU A 238 20.70 14.68 24.53
CA LEU A 238 20.95 13.54 25.43
C LEU A 238 19.72 12.64 25.65
N MET A 239 18.53 13.09 25.22
CA MET A 239 17.29 12.35 25.44
C MET A 239 17.11 11.30 24.34
N ARG A 240 17.01 10.03 24.74
CA ARG A 240 16.66 8.92 23.86
C ARG A 240 15.16 8.60 24.01
N GLY A 241 14.39 8.99 22.99
CA GLY A 241 12.96 8.74 22.96
C GLY A 241 12.60 7.28 22.71
N ARG A 242 11.34 6.95 22.99
CA ARG A 242 10.80 5.61 22.73
C ARG A 242 10.71 5.35 21.24
N ARG A 243 11.18 4.19 20.79
CA ARG A 243 11.06 3.75 19.39
C ARG A 243 9.61 3.36 19.11
N VAL A 244 9.02 3.95 18.10
CA VAL A 244 7.65 3.65 17.63
C VAL A 244 7.66 3.31 16.14
N ILE A 245 6.70 2.50 15.71
CA ILE A 245 6.41 2.28 14.30
C ILE A 245 5.23 3.16 13.90
N TRP A 246 5.28 3.73 12.68
CA TRP A 246 4.20 4.58 12.20
C TRP A 246 4.12 4.63 10.68
N GLY A 247 2.91 4.95 10.15
CA GLY A 247 2.68 5.07 8.71
C GLY A 247 2.68 3.74 7.97
N GLY A 248 3.02 3.77 6.70
CA GLY A 248 3.10 2.61 5.82
C GLY A 248 1.75 1.96 5.49
N ARG A 249 1.80 0.77 4.88
CA ARG A 249 0.62 -0.02 4.45
C ARG A 249 0.03 -0.80 5.62
N ALA A 250 -0.96 -0.21 6.30
CA ALA A 250 -1.56 -0.80 7.51
C ALA A 250 -2.11 -2.22 7.28
N HIS A 251 -2.77 -2.48 6.15
CA HIS A 251 -3.36 -3.79 5.84
C HIS A 251 -2.29 -4.88 5.69
N VAL A 252 -1.20 -4.58 4.98
CA VAL A 252 -0.04 -5.48 4.87
C VAL A 252 0.57 -5.75 6.24
N ARG A 253 0.74 -4.70 7.06
CA ARG A 253 1.27 -4.85 8.42
C ARG A 253 0.39 -5.73 9.30
N THR A 254 -0.95 -5.58 9.22
CA THR A 254 -1.90 -6.43 9.96
C THR A 254 -1.82 -7.88 9.52
N ALA A 255 -1.75 -8.15 8.21
CA ALA A 255 -1.57 -9.50 7.68
C ALA A 255 -0.25 -10.12 8.16
N LEU A 256 0.85 -9.38 8.05
CA LEU A 256 2.17 -9.82 8.53
C LEU A 256 2.24 -9.98 10.06
N TYR A 257 1.41 -9.26 10.83
CA TYR A 257 1.32 -9.46 12.27
C TYR A 257 0.79 -10.87 12.59
N MET A 258 -0.28 -11.29 11.93
CA MET A 258 -0.80 -12.64 12.08
C MET A 258 0.18 -13.72 11.59
N ALA A 259 0.87 -13.46 10.49
CA ALA A 259 1.95 -14.32 10.02
C ALA A 259 3.08 -14.45 11.05
N ALA A 260 3.49 -13.35 11.69
CA ALA A 260 4.54 -13.37 12.71
C ALA A 260 4.10 -14.10 14.00
N VAL A 261 2.81 -13.96 14.40
CA VAL A 261 2.24 -14.73 15.53
C VAL A 261 2.33 -16.22 15.25
N THR A 262 1.94 -16.67 14.06
CA THR A 262 2.04 -18.08 13.66
C THR A 262 3.50 -18.50 13.53
N ALA A 263 4.34 -17.73 12.84
CA ALA A 263 5.75 -18.03 12.63
C ALA A 263 6.54 -18.08 13.94
N SER A 264 6.16 -17.31 14.95
CA SER A 264 6.79 -17.37 16.28
C SER A 264 6.61 -18.72 16.98
N ARG A 265 5.72 -19.58 16.46
CA ARG A 265 5.47 -20.95 16.97
C ARG A 265 6.08 -22.01 16.07
N CYS A 266 5.91 -21.88 14.75
CA CYS A 266 6.24 -22.94 13.78
C CYS A 266 7.53 -22.69 12.98
N ASN A 267 8.01 -21.44 12.85
CA ASN A 267 9.22 -21.14 12.09
C ASN A 267 10.43 -21.03 13.04
N PRO A 268 11.43 -21.91 12.95
CA PRO A 268 12.55 -21.94 13.90
C PRO A 268 13.29 -20.60 13.97
N VAL A 269 13.58 -19.96 12.83
CA VAL A 269 14.33 -18.70 12.75
C VAL A 269 13.56 -17.53 13.41
N ILE A 270 12.24 -17.49 13.23
CA ILE A 270 11.38 -16.44 13.82
C ILE A 270 11.11 -16.75 15.29
N ARG A 271 10.88 -18.02 15.64
CA ARG A 271 10.65 -18.47 17.01
C ARG A 271 11.84 -18.13 17.91
N ASP A 272 13.06 -18.48 17.48
CA ASP A 272 14.26 -18.26 18.28
C ASP A 272 14.59 -16.77 18.40
N PHE A 273 14.36 -16.01 17.32
CA PHE A 273 14.45 -14.54 17.37
C PHE A 273 13.44 -13.92 18.34
N TYR A 274 12.19 -14.36 18.30
CA TYR A 274 11.15 -13.89 19.23
C TYR A 274 11.48 -14.23 20.69
N LYS A 275 11.85 -15.50 20.96
CA LYS A 275 12.25 -15.96 22.30
C LYS A 275 13.43 -15.15 22.86
N ARG A 276 14.45 -14.89 22.05
CA ARG A 276 15.61 -14.09 22.43
C ARG A 276 15.20 -12.67 22.85
N LEU A 277 14.30 -12.02 22.09
CA LEU A 277 13.81 -10.68 22.43
C LEU A 277 12.99 -10.68 23.73
N ARG A 278 12.18 -11.72 23.96
CA ARG A 278 11.40 -11.89 25.20
C ARG A 278 12.32 -12.11 26.40
N ALA A 279 13.33 -12.93 26.26
CA ALA A 279 14.35 -13.15 27.29
C ALA A 279 15.14 -11.88 27.63
N ALA A 280 15.38 -11.01 26.63
CA ALA A 280 15.97 -9.68 26.82
C ALA A 280 14.96 -8.63 27.40
N GLY A 281 13.82 -9.05 27.94
CA GLY A 281 12.85 -8.17 28.62
C GLY A 281 11.96 -7.34 27.67
N LYS A 282 11.99 -7.55 26.35
CA LYS A 282 11.13 -6.79 25.44
C LYS A 282 9.66 -7.21 25.58
N PRO A 283 8.70 -6.24 25.60
CA PRO A 283 7.28 -6.54 25.59
C PRO A 283 6.89 -7.42 24.38
N ALA A 284 5.86 -8.27 24.53
CA ALA A 284 5.42 -9.21 23.49
C ALA A 284 5.14 -8.52 22.15
N ASN A 285 4.40 -7.41 22.17
CA ASN A 285 4.07 -6.66 20.97
C ASN A 285 5.31 -6.09 20.26
N VAL A 286 6.32 -5.63 21.02
CA VAL A 286 7.58 -5.13 20.47
C VAL A 286 8.36 -6.27 19.81
N ALA A 287 8.43 -7.43 20.47
CA ALA A 287 9.08 -8.62 19.95
C ALA A 287 8.37 -9.14 18.68
N LEU A 288 7.02 -9.13 18.64
CA LEU A 288 6.25 -9.48 17.43
C LEU A 288 6.49 -8.50 16.29
N VAL A 289 6.48 -7.20 16.53
CA VAL A 289 6.77 -6.19 15.49
C VAL A 289 8.19 -6.35 14.92
N ALA A 290 9.16 -6.63 15.77
CA ALA A 290 10.51 -6.96 15.31
C ALA A 290 10.54 -8.25 14.49
N SER A 291 9.75 -9.26 14.86
CA SER A 291 9.57 -10.52 14.12
C SER A 291 8.91 -10.29 12.76
N ILE A 292 7.90 -9.39 12.66
CA ILE A 292 7.33 -8.97 11.36
C ILE A 292 8.43 -8.44 10.45
N ARG A 293 9.27 -7.54 10.96
CA ARG A 293 10.35 -6.96 10.16
C ARG A 293 11.34 -8.03 9.68
N LYS A 294 11.71 -8.98 10.56
CA LYS A 294 12.59 -10.10 10.18
C LYS A 294 11.92 -10.98 9.12
N LEU A 295 10.66 -11.36 9.32
CA LEU A 295 9.87 -12.15 8.36
C LEU A 295 9.77 -11.43 7.00
N LEU A 296 9.45 -10.13 7.00
CA LEU A 296 9.36 -9.31 5.80
C LEU A 296 10.69 -9.29 5.01
N VAL A 297 11.83 -9.19 5.69
CA VAL A 297 13.16 -9.24 5.05
C VAL A 297 13.42 -10.62 4.44
N ILE A 298 13.00 -11.71 5.09
CA ILE A 298 13.09 -13.07 4.55
C ILE A 298 12.25 -13.19 3.29
N LEU A 299 10.98 -12.77 3.32
CA LEU A 299 10.07 -12.82 2.18
C LEU A 299 10.59 -11.98 1.01
N ASN A 300 11.16 -10.79 1.30
CA ASN A 300 11.77 -9.94 0.29
C ASN A 300 12.98 -10.60 -0.38
N ALA A 301 13.81 -11.29 0.38
CA ALA A 301 14.96 -12.03 -0.15
C ALA A 301 14.52 -13.24 -1.01
N ILE A 302 13.51 -13.98 -0.57
CA ILE A 302 12.94 -15.13 -1.29
C ILE A 302 12.43 -14.69 -2.67
N LEU A 303 11.63 -13.65 -2.77
CA LEU A 303 11.14 -13.16 -4.07
C LEU A 303 12.25 -12.54 -4.92
N LYS A 304 13.21 -11.86 -4.29
CA LYS A 304 14.35 -11.27 -5.02
C LYS A 304 15.25 -12.32 -5.69
N HIS A 305 15.46 -13.44 -5.03
CA HIS A 305 16.39 -14.48 -5.49
C HIS A 305 15.69 -15.70 -6.10
N HIS A 306 14.34 -15.71 -6.13
CA HIS A 306 13.53 -16.82 -6.61
C HIS A 306 13.89 -18.17 -5.94
N VAL A 307 14.18 -18.16 -4.63
CA VAL A 307 14.62 -19.34 -3.88
C VAL A 307 13.61 -19.68 -2.79
N ARG A 308 13.20 -20.95 -2.69
CA ARG A 308 12.34 -21.44 -1.60
C ARG A 308 13.04 -21.28 -0.25
N TRP A 309 12.24 -21.00 0.77
CA TRP A 309 12.75 -20.93 2.13
C TRP A 309 13.42 -22.25 2.56
N ARG A 310 14.59 -22.11 3.16
CA ARG A 310 15.30 -23.21 3.83
C ARG A 310 15.66 -22.75 5.23
N PRO A 311 15.46 -23.59 6.27
CA PRO A 311 16.04 -23.28 7.57
C PRO A 311 17.55 -23.18 7.39
N VAL A 312 18.14 -22.10 7.91
CA VAL A 312 19.61 -22.06 8.05
C VAL A 312 19.92 -23.10 9.11
N VAL A 313 20.33 -24.28 8.71
CA VAL A 313 20.99 -25.22 9.58
C VAL A 313 22.37 -24.59 9.79
N ASP A 314 22.67 -24.17 11.01
CA ASP A 314 24.01 -23.77 11.38
C ASP A 314 24.97 -24.88 10.95
N GLN A 315 25.70 -24.64 9.88
CA GLN A 315 26.93 -25.35 9.65
C GLN A 315 27.94 -24.77 10.65
N LEU A 316 27.85 -25.24 11.87
CA LEU A 316 28.91 -25.20 12.84
C LEU A 316 29.60 -26.57 12.74
N ASP A 317 30.56 -26.64 11.88
CA ASP A 317 31.72 -27.53 11.98
C ASP A 317 32.98 -26.67 11.93
#